data_c2b71f5e95ac20ddbe2dec1032d7363e
#
_entry.id   c2b71f5e95ac20ddbe2dec1032d7363e
#
_cell.length_a   1.000
_cell.length_b   1.000
_cell.length_c   1.000
_cell.angle_alpha   90.00
_cell.angle_beta   90.00
_cell.angle_gamma   90.00
#
_symmetry.space_group_name_H-M   'P 1'
#
loop_
_entity.id
_entity.type
_entity.pdbx_description
1 polymer ?
#
loop_
_entity_poly.entity_id
_entity_poly.type
_entity_poly.pdbx_seq_one_letter_code
_entity_poly.pdbx_strand_id
1 'polypeptide(L)'
;TTLTDTTIGRAILWMIAPKGMPYSLFNQTLGKKAISKLINEAYRRLGLKEAVMFADHIMYTGFAYAARSGSSVGIDDMVIPEKKYEIISAAEEEVAEIQEQFQSGLVTAGERYNKVIDIWAAANERVAKAMMENLSQEEVINREGNPEKQASFNSIFMMADSGARGSAAQIRQLAGMRGLMARPDGSIIETPITANFREGLNVLQYFISTHGARKGLADTALKTANSGYLTRRLVDVAQDLVIVEDDCGTHEGLVMTPLIEGGDEKVPLRELVLGRVVAEDVYKPGTEEVLIARNTLLDEKLCDVLDANSVDSVKVRSVVTCDTDFGVCAKCYGRDLARGHLINQGEAVGVIAAQSIGEPGTQLTMRTFHIGGAASAAAKESSVQIKNNGTLHLANAKFVVNDEGKLVLTSRNTELTVTDAFGRTKEHYKVPYGTVLNKADGQEVSAGETVANWDPHTMPVVSEVSGFVKFVDIVDGLTVTRQTDELTGLSSIVVQDVGERATAGKDLRPTIKLVDAKGNDIFLPETDVI
;
A
#
# COMPACT_ATOMS: atom_id res chain seq x y z
N THR A 1 6.45 41.20 17.65
CA THR A 1 7.44 40.13 18.03
C THR A 1 6.77 39.17 18.98
N THR A 2 6.65 37.91 18.56
CA THR A 2 6.13 36.82 19.38
C THR A 2 7.32 35.94 19.82
N LEU A 3 7.35 35.54 21.08
CA LEU A 3 8.30 34.53 21.56
C LEU A 3 7.79 33.16 21.16
N THR A 4 8.65 32.35 20.54
CA THR A 4 8.35 30.98 20.12
C THR A 4 9.53 30.08 20.47
N ASP A 5 9.22 28.87 20.96
CA ASP A 5 10.24 27.87 21.19
C ASP A 5 10.76 27.34 19.85
N THR A 6 12.08 27.29 19.71
CA THR A 6 12.73 26.88 18.47
C THR A 6 14.11 26.30 18.72
N THR A 7 14.74 25.76 17.67
CA THR A 7 16.12 25.25 17.70
C THR A 7 17.03 26.14 16.88
N ILE A 8 18.34 26.10 17.18
CA ILE A 8 19.36 26.89 16.46
C ILE A 8 19.34 26.56 14.96
N GLY A 9 19.17 25.30 14.57
CA GLY A 9 19.12 24.88 13.16
C GLY A 9 17.93 25.51 12.41
N ARG A 10 16.75 25.60 13.04
CA ARG A 10 15.57 26.26 12.46
C ARG A 10 15.77 27.77 12.33
N ALA A 11 16.43 28.38 13.29
CA ALA A 11 16.78 29.81 13.22
C ALA A 11 17.76 30.10 12.07
N ILE A 12 18.78 29.24 11.87
CA ILE A 12 19.71 29.37 10.73
C ILE A 12 18.99 29.23 9.40
N LEU A 13 18.08 28.26 9.26
CA LEU A 13 17.28 28.09 8.05
C LEU A 13 16.37 29.32 7.79
N TRP A 14 15.82 29.92 8.86
CA TRP A 14 15.06 31.15 8.74
C TRP A 14 15.89 32.34 8.24
N MET A 15 17.16 32.43 8.64
CA MET A 15 18.05 33.51 8.20
C MET A 15 18.32 33.51 6.69
N ILE A 16 18.29 32.33 6.06
CA ILE A 16 18.46 32.19 4.60
C ILE A 16 17.14 32.25 3.83
N ALA A 17 16.02 32.32 4.54
CA ALA A 17 14.70 32.39 3.94
C ALA A 17 14.48 33.74 3.23
N PRO A 18 13.81 33.77 2.08
CA PRO A 18 13.45 35.02 1.42
C PRO A 18 12.39 35.77 2.23
N LYS A 19 12.44 37.08 2.13
CA LYS A 19 11.50 37.96 2.85
C LYS A 19 10.06 37.69 2.40
N GLY A 20 9.15 37.47 3.37
CA GLY A 20 7.73 37.23 3.08
C GLY A 20 7.25 35.80 3.40
N MET A 21 8.17 34.88 3.74
CA MET A 21 7.80 33.57 4.23
C MET A 21 7.42 33.63 5.71
N PRO A 22 6.36 32.91 6.17
CA PRO A 22 6.02 32.83 7.59
C PRO A 22 6.97 31.90 8.35
N TYR A 23 7.38 32.29 9.56
CA TYR A 23 8.28 31.48 10.40
C TYR A 23 7.70 30.11 10.76
N SER A 24 6.39 29.99 10.89
CA SER A 24 5.70 28.75 11.23
C SER A 24 6.04 27.58 10.30
N LEU A 25 6.34 27.84 9.02
CA LEU A 25 6.76 26.82 8.06
C LEU A 25 8.15 26.25 8.36
N PHE A 26 9.01 27.01 9.02
CA PHE A 26 10.37 26.60 9.40
C PHE A 26 10.44 25.96 10.78
N ASN A 27 9.48 26.26 11.67
CA ASN A 27 9.48 25.78 13.03
C ASN A 27 8.90 24.36 13.18
N GLN A 28 9.34 23.47 12.32
CA GLN A 28 8.99 22.05 12.33
C GLN A 28 10.20 21.20 11.93
N THR A 29 10.09 19.88 12.07
CA THR A 29 11.12 18.96 11.59
C THR A 29 11.07 18.92 10.06
N LEU A 30 12.17 19.33 9.42
CA LEU A 30 12.26 19.46 7.96
C LEU A 30 12.93 18.24 7.34
N GLY A 31 12.15 17.20 7.07
CA GLY A 31 12.54 16.09 6.21
C GLY A 31 12.33 16.41 4.72
N LYS A 32 12.64 15.46 3.84
CA LYS A 32 12.55 15.63 2.37
C LYS A 32 11.19 16.18 1.90
N LYS A 33 10.08 15.64 2.42
CA LYS A 33 8.72 16.08 2.05
C LYS A 33 8.44 17.51 2.52
N ALA A 34 8.87 17.85 3.74
CA ALA A 34 8.67 19.18 4.31
C ALA A 34 9.49 20.26 3.58
N ILE A 35 10.73 19.95 3.17
CA ILE A 35 11.56 20.85 2.34
C ILE A 35 10.93 21.07 0.97
N SER A 36 10.42 20.00 0.33
CA SER A 36 9.70 20.12 -0.94
C SER A 36 8.48 21.06 -0.82
N LYS A 37 7.69 20.90 0.25
CA LYS A 37 6.56 21.78 0.54
C LYS A 37 7.00 23.21 0.78
N LEU A 38 8.10 23.42 1.50
CA LEU A 38 8.66 24.73 1.79
C LEU A 38 9.09 25.49 0.51
N ILE A 39 9.77 24.79 -0.41
CA ILE A 39 10.18 25.35 -1.72
C ILE A 39 8.94 25.68 -2.56
N ASN A 40 7.93 24.81 -2.57
CA ASN A 40 6.67 25.06 -3.27
C ASN A 40 5.93 26.29 -2.73
N GLU A 41 5.86 26.46 -1.41
CA GLU A 41 5.30 27.65 -0.77
C GLU A 41 6.09 28.93 -1.13
N ALA A 42 7.42 28.85 -1.20
CA ALA A 42 8.24 29.97 -1.65
C ALA A 42 7.93 30.33 -3.10
N TYR A 43 7.80 29.34 -3.99
CA TYR A 43 7.42 29.57 -5.39
C TYR A 43 6.05 30.26 -5.53
N ARG A 44 5.06 29.81 -4.78
CA ARG A 44 3.69 30.34 -4.84
C ARG A 44 3.56 31.75 -4.30
N ARG A 45 4.29 32.07 -3.23
CA ARG A 45 4.19 33.36 -2.55
C ARG A 45 5.08 34.43 -3.17
N LEU A 46 6.26 34.06 -3.64
CA LEU A 46 7.33 34.97 -4.01
C LEU A 46 7.74 34.89 -5.48
N GLY A 47 7.30 33.84 -6.18
CA GLY A 47 7.60 33.61 -7.59
C GLY A 47 8.86 32.77 -7.83
N LEU A 48 9.12 32.48 -9.10
CA LEU A 48 10.14 31.55 -9.56
C LEU A 48 11.56 31.94 -9.12
N LYS A 49 11.92 33.22 -9.30
CA LYS A 49 13.29 33.71 -9.03
C LYS A 49 13.69 33.51 -7.57
N GLU A 50 12.84 33.95 -6.65
CA GLU A 50 13.08 33.83 -5.21
C GLU A 50 13.09 32.36 -4.75
N ALA A 51 12.23 31.53 -5.34
CA ALA A 51 12.20 30.10 -5.04
C ALA A 51 13.49 29.38 -5.47
N VAL A 52 14.02 29.69 -6.66
CA VAL A 52 15.29 29.10 -7.14
C VAL A 52 16.45 29.55 -6.27
N MET A 53 16.56 30.85 -5.97
CA MET A 53 17.60 31.37 -5.07
C MET A 53 17.52 30.74 -3.68
N PHE A 54 16.31 30.55 -3.17
CA PHE A 54 16.10 29.91 -1.88
C PHE A 54 16.51 28.43 -1.89
N ALA A 55 16.18 27.69 -2.95
CA ALA A 55 16.60 26.30 -3.11
C ALA A 55 18.13 26.17 -3.12
N ASP A 56 18.83 27.07 -3.83
CA ASP A 56 20.30 27.13 -3.83
C ASP A 56 20.86 27.43 -2.45
N HIS A 57 20.30 28.41 -1.73
CA HIS A 57 20.73 28.73 -0.38
C HIS A 57 20.55 27.55 0.58
N ILE A 58 19.42 26.82 0.50
CA ILE A 58 19.22 25.60 1.31
C ILE A 58 20.30 24.56 0.97
N MET A 59 20.54 24.32 -0.31
CA MET A 59 21.51 23.33 -0.78
C MET A 59 22.93 23.65 -0.27
N TYR A 60 23.43 24.86 -0.48
CA TYR A 60 24.77 25.26 -0.05
C TYR A 60 24.90 25.29 1.47
N THR A 61 23.88 25.74 2.19
CA THR A 61 23.87 25.71 3.65
C THR A 61 23.90 24.26 4.16
N GLY A 62 23.10 23.37 3.52
CA GLY A 62 23.12 21.95 3.82
C GLY A 62 24.49 21.31 3.60
N PHE A 63 25.17 21.60 2.49
CA PHE A 63 26.53 21.10 2.22
C PHE A 63 27.55 21.61 3.25
N ALA A 64 27.49 22.89 3.59
CA ALA A 64 28.41 23.49 4.56
C ALA A 64 28.27 22.86 5.94
N TYR A 65 27.04 22.67 6.43
CA TYR A 65 26.80 22.07 7.73
C TYR A 65 26.99 20.57 7.74
N ALA A 66 26.67 19.85 6.69
CA ALA A 66 26.97 18.42 6.56
C ALA A 66 28.48 18.16 6.59
N ALA A 67 29.27 18.96 5.89
CA ALA A 67 30.75 18.87 5.95
C ALA A 67 31.30 19.18 7.35
N ARG A 68 30.74 20.18 8.04
CA ARG A 68 31.18 20.59 9.38
C ARG A 68 30.76 19.61 10.48
N SER A 69 29.65 18.87 10.29
CA SER A 69 29.15 17.90 11.26
C SER A 69 30.10 16.71 11.44
N GLY A 70 30.96 16.41 10.44
CA GLY A 70 31.85 15.25 10.47
C GLY A 70 31.10 13.91 10.47
N SER A 71 29.82 13.88 10.08
CA SER A 71 29.03 12.66 10.03
C SER A 71 29.65 11.65 9.06
N SER A 72 29.89 10.43 9.54
CA SER A 72 30.45 9.32 8.78
C SER A 72 29.67 8.05 9.09
N VAL A 73 29.84 7.00 8.28
CA VAL A 73 29.22 5.70 8.49
C VAL A 73 30.28 4.70 8.87
N GLY A 74 30.17 4.17 10.07
CA GLY A 74 30.99 3.08 10.57
C GLY A 74 30.22 1.76 10.65
N ILE A 75 30.95 0.66 10.84
CA ILE A 75 30.33 -0.66 11.04
C ILE A 75 29.56 -0.69 12.36
N ASP A 76 30.06 -0.01 13.38
CA ASP A 76 29.43 0.03 14.72
C ASP A 76 28.12 0.83 14.73
N ASP A 77 27.91 1.73 13.77
CA ASP A 77 26.64 2.48 13.64
C ASP A 77 25.46 1.56 13.21
N MET A 78 25.76 0.36 12.71
CA MET A 78 24.78 -0.65 12.35
C MET A 78 24.41 -1.49 13.58
N VAL A 79 23.64 -0.93 14.51
CA VAL A 79 23.28 -1.60 15.76
C VAL A 79 22.28 -2.72 15.49
N ILE A 80 22.62 -3.94 15.93
CA ILE A 80 21.76 -5.12 15.81
C ILE A 80 20.87 -5.16 17.05
N PRO A 81 19.51 -5.23 16.91
CA PRO A 81 18.63 -5.26 18.06
C PRO A 81 18.72 -6.63 18.79
N GLU A 82 18.82 -6.61 20.12
CA GLU A 82 18.88 -7.83 20.94
C GLU A 82 17.62 -8.71 20.76
N LYS A 83 16.45 -8.07 20.63
CA LYS A 83 15.17 -8.75 20.37
C LYS A 83 15.12 -9.54 19.05
N LYS A 84 16.10 -9.37 18.16
CA LYS A 84 16.16 -10.10 16.89
C LYS A 84 16.12 -11.60 17.10
N TYR A 85 16.95 -12.12 18.02
CA TYR A 85 17.07 -13.55 18.24
C TYR A 85 15.82 -14.16 18.87
N GLU A 86 15.14 -13.43 19.76
CA GLU A 86 13.86 -13.84 20.36
C GLU A 86 12.77 -13.94 19.29
N ILE A 87 12.68 -12.96 18.39
CA ILE A 87 11.68 -12.94 17.29
C ILE A 87 11.95 -14.10 16.32
N ILE A 88 13.23 -14.38 16.01
CA ILE A 88 13.60 -15.48 15.11
C ILE A 88 13.25 -16.82 15.75
N SER A 89 13.59 -17.03 17.02
CA SER A 89 13.29 -18.28 17.74
C SER A 89 11.78 -18.54 17.79
N ALA A 90 10.96 -17.53 18.09
CA ALA A 90 9.52 -17.65 18.08
C ALA A 90 8.96 -18.01 16.69
N ALA A 91 9.52 -17.43 15.63
CA ALA A 91 9.12 -17.76 14.26
C ALA A 91 9.54 -19.18 13.86
N GLU A 92 10.70 -19.66 14.31
CA GLU A 92 11.15 -21.04 14.09
C GLU A 92 10.24 -22.06 14.80
N GLU A 93 9.76 -21.75 16.00
CA GLU A 93 8.79 -22.57 16.74
C GLU A 93 7.45 -22.63 15.99
N GLU A 94 6.90 -21.49 15.55
CA GLU A 94 5.68 -21.44 14.74
C GLU A 94 5.82 -22.25 13.43
N VAL A 95 6.96 -22.17 12.75
CA VAL A 95 7.24 -22.95 11.53
C VAL A 95 7.32 -24.45 11.83
N ALA A 96 7.90 -24.85 12.98
CA ALA A 96 7.96 -26.24 13.40
C ALA A 96 6.57 -26.83 13.66
N GLU A 97 5.67 -26.07 14.30
CA GLU A 97 4.27 -26.47 14.50
C GLU A 97 3.54 -26.69 13.16
N ILE A 98 3.70 -25.79 12.19
CA ILE A 98 3.12 -25.95 10.84
C ILE A 98 3.70 -27.18 10.14
N GLN A 99 4.98 -27.47 10.33
CA GLN A 99 5.62 -28.66 9.78
C GLN A 99 5.06 -29.96 10.41
N GLU A 100 4.78 -29.99 11.71
CA GLU A 100 4.11 -31.12 12.38
C GLU A 100 2.67 -31.31 11.88
N GLN A 101 1.92 -30.20 11.71
CA GLN A 101 0.57 -30.25 11.13
C GLN A 101 0.60 -30.81 9.70
N PHE A 102 1.60 -30.45 8.91
CA PHE A 102 1.79 -31.01 7.57
C PHE A 102 2.11 -32.52 7.62
N GLN A 103 3.00 -32.97 8.51
CA GLN A 103 3.34 -34.37 8.67
C GLN A 103 2.16 -35.22 9.15
N SER A 104 1.27 -34.62 9.96
CA SER A 104 0.03 -35.27 10.42
C SER A 104 -1.10 -35.25 9.38
N GLY A 105 -0.90 -34.59 8.24
CA GLY A 105 -1.88 -34.51 7.15
C GLY A 105 -3.00 -33.50 7.36
N LEU A 106 -2.87 -32.60 8.34
CA LEU A 106 -3.86 -31.53 8.62
C LEU A 106 -3.78 -30.37 7.62
N VAL A 107 -2.62 -30.15 7.02
CA VAL A 107 -2.34 -29.03 6.13
C VAL A 107 -1.74 -29.53 4.82
N THR A 108 -2.13 -28.95 3.69
CA THR A 108 -1.57 -29.29 2.36
C THR A 108 -0.18 -28.68 2.16
N ALA A 109 0.60 -29.20 1.20
CA ALA A 109 1.93 -28.65 0.88
C ALA A 109 1.87 -27.18 0.46
N GLY A 110 0.83 -26.78 -0.28
CA GLY A 110 0.63 -25.38 -0.70
C GLY A 110 0.29 -24.46 0.47
N GLU A 111 -0.57 -24.90 1.38
CA GLU A 111 -0.91 -24.15 2.60
C GLU A 111 0.29 -24.01 3.53
N ARG A 112 1.04 -25.09 3.75
CA ARG A 112 2.29 -25.07 4.52
C ARG A 112 3.26 -24.03 3.95
N TYR A 113 3.51 -24.06 2.64
CA TYR A 113 4.38 -23.13 1.95
C TYR A 113 3.94 -21.68 2.18
N ASN A 114 2.66 -21.36 2.00
CA ASN A 114 2.13 -20.01 2.17
C ASN A 114 2.21 -19.54 3.63
N LYS A 115 1.85 -20.41 4.59
CA LYS A 115 1.93 -20.09 6.03
C LYS A 115 3.37 -19.81 6.48
N VAL A 116 4.33 -20.61 6.04
CA VAL A 116 5.75 -20.40 6.34
C VAL A 116 6.25 -19.07 5.81
N ILE A 117 5.86 -18.69 4.59
CA ILE A 117 6.23 -17.38 4.02
C ILE A 117 5.62 -16.24 4.84
N ASP A 118 4.37 -16.33 5.25
CA ASP A 118 3.70 -15.28 6.03
C ASP A 118 4.33 -15.14 7.43
N ILE A 119 4.66 -16.24 8.10
CA ILE A 119 5.37 -16.22 9.40
C ILE A 119 6.69 -15.47 9.26
N TRP A 120 7.49 -15.81 8.25
CA TRP A 120 8.77 -15.16 8.03
C TRP A 120 8.65 -13.72 7.56
N ALA A 121 7.63 -13.35 6.77
CA ALA A 121 7.35 -11.97 6.39
C ALA A 121 6.99 -11.13 7.63
N ALA A 122 6.12 -11.64 8.50
CA ALA A 122 5.74 -10.98 9.76
C ALA A 122 6.93 -10.86 10.73
N ALA A 123 7.75 -11.91 10.86
CA ALA A 123 8.96 -11.87 11.68
C ALA A 123 9.95 -10.82 11.18
N ASN A 124 10.15 -10.75 9.85
CA ASN A 124 11.03 -9.76 9.22
C ASN A 124 10.56 -8.32 9.47
N GLU A 125 9.26 -8.07 9.46
CA GLU A 125 8.69 -6.75 9.78
C GLU A 125 8.85 -6.40 11.26
N ARG A 126 8.60 -7.36 12.17
CA ARG A 126 8.85 -7.20 13.62
C ARG A 126 10.31 -6.87 13.92
N VAL A 127 11.25 -7.56 13.26
CA VAL A 127 12.70 -7.26 13.38
C VAL A 127 13.02 -5.87 12.85
N ALA A 128 12.44 -5.46 11.71
CA ALA A 128 12.64 -4.13 11.15
C ALA A 128 12.14 -3.03 12.08
N LYS A 129 10.96 -3.22 12.69
CA LYS A 129 10.39 -2.28 13.66
C LYS A 129 11.27 -2.16 14.91
N ALA A 130 11.66 -3.30 15.50
CA ALA A 130 12.55 -3.31 16.67
C ALA A 130 13.91 -2.66 16.39
N MET A 131 14.47 -2.87 15.20
CA MET A 131 15.70 -2.24 14.76
C MET A 131 15.54 -0.71 14.64
N MET A 132 14.47 -0.23 14.00
CA MET A 132 14.23 1.21 13.85
C MET A 132 13.96 1.89 15.19
N GLU A 133 13.23 1.25 16.10
CA GLU A 133 13.02 1.75 17.45
C GLU A 133 14.35 1.86 18.23
N ASN A 134 15.20 0.86 18.15
CA ASN A 134 16.52 0.87 18.80
C ASN A 134 17.46 1.93 18.21
N LEU A 135 17.43 2.11 16.87
CA LEU A 135 18.24 3.14 16.20
C LEU A 135 17.73 4.57 16.44
N SER A 136 16.43 4.74 16.73
CA SER A 136 15.81 6.06 16.87
C SER A 136 16.09 6.75 18.19
N GLN A 137 16.44 6.00 19.24
CA GLN A 137 16.63 6.50 20.60
C GLN A 137 17.99 6.10 21.13
N GLU A 138 18.60 7.01 21.87
CA GLU A 138 19.87 6.83 22.56
C GLU A 138 19.72 7.25 24.01
N GLU A 139 20.26 6.45 24.94
CA GLU A 139 20.31 6.81 26.35
C GLU A 139 21.59 7.58 26.61
N VAL A 140 21.45 8.82 27.03
CA VAL A 140 22.57 9.70 27.37
C VAL A 140 22.46 10.10 28.83
N ILE A 141 23.58 10.08 29.51
CA ILE A 141 23.66 10.56 30.88
C ILE A 141 23.66 12.09 30.85
N ASN A 142 22.61 12.71 31.40
CA ASN A 142 22.52 14.16 31.49
C ASN A 142 23.56 14.74 32.48
N ARG A 143 23.65 16.07 32.53
CA ARG A 143 24.63 16.75 33.42
C ARG A 143 24.41 16.46 34.92
N GLU A 144 23.25 15.96 35.29
CA GLU A 144 22.86 15.61 36.66
C GLU A 144 23.12 14.14 36.98
N GLY A 145 23.68 13.35 36.04
CA GLY A 145 24.00 11.94 36.21
C GLY A 145 22.81 10.97 36.01
N ASN A 146 21.67 11.46 35.54
CA ASN A 146 20.49 10.61 35.28
C ASN A 146 20.46 10.18 33.80
N PRO A 147 20.09 8.93 33.51
CA PRO A 147 19.89 8.48 32.14
C PRO A 147 18.64 9.15 31.53
N GLU A 148 18.82 9.82 30.40
CA GLU A 148 17.75 10.47 29.64
C GLU A 148 17.73 9.92 28.24
N LYS A 149 16.52 9.58 27.75
CA LYS A 149 16.32 9.14 26.36
C LYS A 149 16.22 10.35 25.45
N GLN A 150 17.11 10.43 24.49
CA GLN A 150 17.10 11.45 23.46
C GLN A 150 17.01 10.83 22.06
N ALA A 151 16.68 11.66 21.05
CA ALA A 151 16.78 11.25 19.66
C ALA A 151 18.22 10.88 19.31
N SER A 152 18.41 9.74 18.69
CA SER A 152 19.75 9.21 18.37
C SER A 152 20.48 10.09 17.36
N PHE A 153 21.77 10.28 17.58
CA PHE A 153 22.70 10.91 16.65
C PHE A 153 23.39 9.91 15.71
N ASN A 154 22.87 8.68 15.62
CA ASN A 154 23.37 7.68 14.69
C ASN A 154 23.27 8.19 13.25
N SER A 155 24.40 8.23 12.53
CA SER A 155 24.48 8.79 11.18
C SER A 155 23.57 8.06 10.18
N ILE A 156 23.45 6.74 10.29
CA ILE A 156 22.61 5.91 9.42
C ILE A 156 21.14 6.25 9.65
N PHE A 157 20.72 6.33 10.91
CA PHE A 157 19.35 6.69 11.26
C PHE A 157 19.02 8.10 10.78
N MET A 158 19.88 9.08 11.03
CA MET A 158 19.66 10.46 10.59
C MET A 158 19.52 10.59 9.08
N MET A 159 20.33 9.87 8.28
CA MET A 159 20.23 9.89 6.82
C MET A 159 18.93 9.26 6.31
N ALA A 160 18.49 8.18 6.92
CA ALA A 160 17.28 7.48 6.50
C ALA A 160 15.99 8.19 6.93
N ASP A 161 15.95 8.69 8.17
CA ASP A 161 14.79 9.41 8.72
C ASP A 161 14.56 10.73 7.99
N SER A 162 15.62 11.48 7.72
CA SER A 162 15.54 12.72 6.92
C SER A 162 15.17 12.48 5.46
N GLY A 163 15.33 11.25 4.95
CA GLY A 163 15.12 10.91 3.54
C GLY A 163 16.26 11.36 2.62
N ALA A 164 17.41 11.73 3.17
CA ALA A 164 18.58 12.15 2.39
C ALA A 164 19.19 10.97 1.63
N ARG A 165 19.39 9.83 2.30
CA ARG A 165 19.96 8.63 1.70
C ARG A 165 19.52 7.36 2.43
N GLY A 166 19.23 6.31 1.66
CA GLY A 166 18.81 5.04 2.21
C GLY A 166 17.32 4.98 2.52
N SER A 167 16.86 3.78 2.79
CA SER A 167 15.49 3.49 3.24
C SER A 167 15.53 2.49 4.40
N ALA A 168 14.45 2.41 5.18
CA ALA A 168 14.33 1.43 6.25
C ALA A 168 14.58 -0.01 5.76
N ALA A 169 14.14 -0.34 4.53
CA ALA A 169 14.38 -1.65 3.92
C ALA A 169 15.88 -1.93 3.67
N GLN A 170 16.66 -0.93 3.29
CA GLN A 170 18.10 -1.07 3.09
C GLN A 170 18.84 -1.23 4.43
N ILE A 171 18.46 -0.44 5.45
CA ILE A 171 19.05 -0.55 6.79
C ILE A 171 18.72 -1.90 7.41
N ARG A 172 17.51 -2.41 7.20
CA ARG A 172 17.11 -3.75 7.66
C ARG A 172 18.06 -4.84 7.15
N GLN A 173 18.49 -4.77 5.89
CA GLN A 173 19.45 -5.73 5.35
C GLN A 173 20.84 -5.58 5.96
N LEU A 174 21.22 -4.37 6.40
CA LEU A 174 22.52 -4.09 7.02
C LEU A 174 22.61 -4.51 8.48
N ALA A 175 21.58 -4.22 9.28
CA ALA A 175 21.60 -4.38 10.74
C ALA A 175 20.48 -5.27 11.31
N GLY A 176 19.46 -5.59 10.53
CA GLY A 176 18.35 -6.44 10.95
C GLY A 176 18.47 -7.86 10.41
N MET A 177 17.64 -8.19 9.44
CA MET A 177 17.56 -9.49 8.79
C MET A 177 17.35 -9.27 7.29
N ARG A 178 18.01 -10.05 6.44
CA ARG A 178 17.85 -9.94 4.99
C ARG A 178 16.48 -10.43 4.52
N GLY A 179 15.98 -11.51 5.12
CA GLY A 179 14.63 -12.04 4.90
C GLY A 179 14.51 -13.04 3.75
N LEU A 180 13.30 -13.14 3.20
CA LEU A 180 12.95 -14.07 2.14
C LEU A 180 13.53 -13.65 0.79
N MET A 181 13.96 -14.63 -0.02
CA MET A 181 14.53 -14.42 -1.33
C MET A 181 13.63 -14.98 -2.43
N ALA A 182 13.53 -14.26 -3.56
CA ALA A 182 12.79 -14.70 -4.73
C ALA A 182 13.69 -15.55 -5.65
N ARG A 183 13.13 -16.65 -6.17
CA ARG A 183 13.72 -17.43 -7.27
C ARG A 183 13.56 -16.71 -8.61
N PRO A 184 14.28 -17.11 -9.65
CA PRO A 184 14.12 -16.56 -10.99
C PRO A 184 12.71 -16.73 -11.58
N ASP A 185 12.00 -17.80 -11.23
CA ASP A 185 10.61 -18.08 -11.64
C ASP A 185 9.55 -17.19 -10.94
N GLY A 186 9.96 -16.45 -9.92
CA GLY A 186 9.07 -15.59 -9.12
C GLY A 186 8.58 -16.21 -7.82
N SER A 187 8.76 -17.52 -7.61
CA SER A 187 8.46 -18.16 -6.35
C SER A 187 9.40 -17.67 -5.23
N ILE A 188 8.97 -17.76 -3.99
CA ILE A 188 9.76 -17.37 -2.83
C ILE A 188 10.42 -18.61 -2.23
N ILE A 189 11.67 -18.49 -1.82
CA ILE A 189 12.39 -19.55 -1.12
C ILE A 189 11.91 -19.58 0.33
N GLU A 190 11.41 -20.72 0.81
CA GLU A 190 10.86 -20.89 2.16
C GLU A 190 11.86 -20.58 3.28
N THR A 191 13.13 -20.91 3.05
CA THR A 191 14.20 -20.65 4.02
C THR A 191 14.65 -19.21 3.94
N PRO A 192 14.42 -18.38 4.97
CA PRO A 192 14.84 -16.99 4.98
C PRO A 192 16.35 -16.86 5.24
N ILE A 193 16.90 -15.72 4.88
CA ILE A 193 18.24 -15.32 5.30
C ILE A 193 18.10 -14.53 6.60
N THR A 194 18.35 -15.18 7.73
CA THR A 194 18.25 -14.58 9.08
C THR A 194 19.42 -13.67 9.42
N ALA A 195 20.57 -13.88 8.76
CA ALA A 195 21.74 -13.04 8.89
C ALA A 195 21.56 -11.69 8.20
N ASN A 196 22.29 -10.70 8.67
CA ASN A 196 22.44 -9.39 8.03
C ASN A 196 23.87 -9.23 7.45
N PHE A 197 24.12 -8.13 6.75
CA PHE A 197 25.44 -7.88 6.16
C PHE A 197 26.53 -7.59 7.20
N ARG A 198 26.16 -7.05 8.36
CA ARG A 198 27.12 -6.82 9.45
C ARG A 198 27.64 -8.12 10.06
N GLU A 199 26.75 -9.09 10.30
CA GLU A 199 27.10 -10.42 10.81
C GLU A 199 27.85 -11.26 9.77
N GLY A 200 27.59 -11.01 8.50
CA GLY A 200 28.06 -11.80 7.38
C GLY A 200 27.16 -13.00 7.06
N LEU A 201 27.05 -13.32 5.77
CA LEU A 201 26.24 -14.43 5.29
C LEU A 201 27.08 -15.71 5.28
N ASN A 202 26.46 -16.84 5.60
CA ASN A 202 27.08 -18.14 5.35
C ASN A 202 27.07 -18.47 3.84
N VAL A 203 27.80 -19.50 3.43
CA VAL A 203 27.96 -19.86 2.01
C VAL A 203 26.61 -20.17 1.35
N LEU A 204 25.72 -20.87 2.03
CA LEU A 204 24.40 -21.23 1.51
C LEU A 204 23.50 -20.00 1.36
N GLN A 205 23.48 -19.13 2.36
CA GLN A 205 22.73 -17.87 2.32
C GLN A 205 23.24 -16.92 1.22
N TYR A 206 24.56 -16.87 1.03
CA TYR A 206 25.16 -16.12 -0.08
C TYR A 206 24.72 -16.69 -1.43
N PHE A 207 24.77 -18.02 -1.60
CA PHE A 207 24.34 -18.66 -2.84
C PHE A 207 22.86 -18.39 -3.14
N ILE A 208 21.97 -18.53 -2.17
CA ILE A 208 20.55 -18.20 -2.29
C ILE A 208 20.37 -16.74 -2.73
N SER A 209 21.15 -15.83 -2.17
CA SER A 209 21.05 -14.41 -2.52
C SER A 209 21.49 -14.08 -3.94
N THR A 210 22.35 -14.92 -4.56
CA THR A 210 22.79 -14.72 -5.95
C THR A 210 21.66 -14.90 -6.96
N HIS A 211 20.65 -15.72 -6.66
CA HIS A 211 19.47 -15.88 -7.54
C HIS A 211 18.71 -14.58 -7.70
N GLY A 212 18.46 -13.90 -6.58
CA GLY A 212 17.78 -12.60 -6.61
C GLY A 212 18.59 -11.51 -7.30
N ALA A 213 19.91 -11.48 -7.08
CA ALA A 213 20.80 -10.54 -7.75
C ALA A 213 20.84 -10.75 -9.27
N ARG A 214 20.96 -12.01 -9.73
CA ARG A 214 20.93 -12.35 -11.16
C ARG A 214 19.61 -11.99 -11.80
N LYS A 215 18.48 -12.30 -11.14
CA LYS A 215 17.15 -11.92 -11.61
C LYS A 215 17.02 -10.40 -11.73
N GLY A 216 17.46 -9.64 -10.72
CA GLY A 216 17.44 -8.18 -10.75
C GLY A 216 18.22 -7.59 -11.91
N LEU A 217 19.41 -8.13 -12.22
CA LEU A 217 20.22 -7.72 -13.37
C LEU A 217 19.52 -8.01 -14.71
N ALA A 218 18.99 -9.22 -14.87
CA ALA A 218 18.26 -9.61 -16.07
C ALA A 218 16.98 -8.80 -16.27
N ASP A 219 16.19 -8.63 -15.20
CA ASP A 219 14.97 -7.84 -15.22
C ASP A 219 15.24 -6.37 -15.58
N THR A 220 16.31 -5.78 -15.06
CA THR A 220 16.69 -4.41 -15.40
C THR A 220 16.96 -4.27 -16.90
N ALA A 221 17.72 -5.20 -17.48
CA ALA A 221 18.05 -5.17 -18.91
C ALA A 221 16.80 -5.34 -19.81
N LEU A 222 15.95 -6.30 -19.49
CA LEU A 222 14.73 -6.60 -20.29
C LEU A 222 13.64 -5.54 -20.13
N LYS A 223 13.38 -5.11 -18.89
CA LYS A 223 12.33 -4.11 -18.61
C LYS A 223 12.68 -2.73 -19.16
N THR A 224 13.96 -2.36 -19.22
CA THR A 224 14.40 -1.10 -19.85
C THR A 224 13.96 -1.03 -21.31
N ALA A 225 14.16 -2.12 -22.07
CA ALA A 225 13.71 -2.21 -23.46
C ALA A 225 12.18 -2.11 -23.57
N ASN A 226 11.43 -2.83 -22.69
CA ASN A 226 9.97 -2.79 -22.67
C ASN A 226 9.43 -1.40 -22.31
N SER A 227 10.05 -0.70 -21.36
CA SER A 227 9.69 0.67 -21.00
C SER A 227 9.90 1.64 -22.18
N GLY A 228 11.02 1.53 -22.88
CA GLY A 228 11.28 2.34 -24.07
C GLY A 228 10.27 2.06 -25.21
N TYR A 229 9.95 0.81 -25.44
CA TYR A 229 8.94 0.42 -26.43
C TYR A 229 7.52 0.90 -26.04
N LEU A 230 7.16 0.81 -24.75
CA LEU A 230 5.89 1.36 -24.25
C LEU A 230 5.81 2.87 -24.49
N THR A 231 6.88 3.60 -24.15
CA THR A 231 6.95 5.06 -24.35
C THR A 231 6.75 5.42 -25.81
N ARG A 232 7.44 4.71 -26.72
CA ARG A 232 7.28 4.92 -28.18
C ARG A 232 5.84 4.70 -28.62
N ARG A 233 5.21 3.59 -28.22
CA ARG A 233 3.81 3.30 -28.57
C ARG A 233 2.84 4.35 -28.03
N LEU A 234 3.08 4.84 -26.80
CA LEU A 234 2.27 5.91 -26.21
C LEU A 234 2.42 7.21 -27.01
N VAL A 235 3.63 7.56 -27.42
CA VAL A 235 3.87 8.74 -28.27
C VAL A 235 3.18 8.58 -29.62
N ASP A 236 3.31 7.43 -30.27
CA ASP A 236 2.71 7.18 -31.60
C ASP A 236 1.17 7.33 -31.56
N VAL A 237 0.52 6.92 -30.45
CA VAL A 237 -0.94 7.04 -30.27
C VAL A 237 -1.36 8.44 -29.87
N ALA A 238 -0.58 9.11 -29.01
CA ALA A 238 -0.99 10.36 -28.38
C ALA A 238 -0.43 11.63 -29.07
N GLN A 239 0.40 11.51 -30.11
CA GLN A 239 1.05 12.66 -30.76
C GLN A 239 0.08 13.71 -31.31
N ASP A 240 -1.11 13.26 -31.74
CA ASP A 240 -2.14 14.14 -32.32
C ASP A 240 -2.97 14.89 -31.26
N LEU A 241 -2.79 14.56 -29.96
CA LEU A 241 -3.43 15.28 -28.88
C LEU A 241 -2.70 16.59 -28.60
N VAL A 242 -3.15 17.65 -29.26
CA VAL A 242 -2.63 19.02 -29.15
C VAL A 242 -3.77 19.93 -28.67
N ILE A 243 -3.44 20.98 -27.96
CA ILE A 243 -4.41 22.01 -27.58
C ILE A 243 -4.71 22.87 -28.81
N VAL A 244 -5.94 22.75 -29.35
CA VAL A 244 -6.32 23.41 -30.61
C VAL A 244 -7.14 24.67 -30.36
N GLU A 245 -7.98 24.68 -29.33
CA GLU A 245 -8.88 25.78 -29.03
C GLU A 245 -8.95 26.06 -27.51
N ASP A 246 -9.49 27.21 -27.15
CA ASP A 246 -9.58 27.61 -25.75
C ASP A 246 -10.74 26.93 -25.03
N ASP A 247 -11.90 26.79 -25.67
CA ASP A 247 -13.13 26.25 -25.07
C ASP A 247 -14.02 25.57 -26.09
N CYS A 248 -14.27 24.29 -25.94
CA CYS A 248 -15.23 23.52 -26.75
C CYS A 248 -16.71 23.76 -26.37
N GLY A 249 -16.97 24.49 -25.29
CA GLY A 249 -18.35 24.80 -24.86
C GLY A 249 -19.11 23.68 -24.15
N THR A 250 -18.51 22.50 -23.96
CA THR A 250 -19.20 21.36 -23.34
C THR A 250 -19.75 21.66 -21.94
N HIS A 251 -20.88 21.05 -21.60
CA HIS A 251 -21.49 21.02 -20.27
C HIS A 251 -21.19 19.72 -19.52
N GLU A 252 -20.56 18.78 -20.19
CA GLU A 252 -20.21 17.50 -19.59
C GLU A 252 -18.93 17.59 -18.76
N GLY A 253 -18.80 16.69 -17.81
CA GLY A 253 -17.66 16.63 -16.91
C GLY A 253 -17.70 15.40 -16.03
N LEU A 254 -16.64 15.18 -15.27
CA LEU A 254 -16.53 14.10 -14.31
C LEU A 254 -16.81 14.62 -12.89
N VAL A 255 -17.67 13.92 -12.17
CA VAL A 255 -17.90 14.20 -10.74
C VAL A 255 -16.75 13.59 -9.94
N MET A 256 -16.00 14.44 -9.25
CA MET A 256 -14.91 14.04 -8.37
C MET A 256 -15.39 14.03 -6.93
N THR A 257 -15.12 12.93 -6.23
CA THR A 257 -15.35 12.74 -4.80
C THR A 257 -14.05 12.27 -4.14
N PRO A 258 -13.84 12.51 -2.85
CA PRO A 258 -12.66 11.99 -2.16
C PRO A 258 -12.62 10.46 -2.21
N LEU A 259 -11.44 9.88 -2.36
CA LEU A 259 -11.27 8.43 -2.34
C LEU A 259 -11.12 7.97 -0.88
N ILE A 260 -12.14 7.28 -0.39
CA ILE A 260 -12.18 6.74 0.98
C ILE A 260 -12.01 5.22 0.90
N GLU A 261 -10.98 4.69 1.56
CA GLU A 261 -10.76 3.25 1.71
C GLU A 261 -10.55 2.91 3.19
N GLY A 262 -11.30 1.94 3.71
CA GLY A 262 -11.18 1.48 5.10
C GLY A 262 -11.48 2.57 6.15
N GLY A 263 -12.32 3.56 5.80
CA GLY A 263 -12.66 4.69 6.69
C GLY A 263 -11.62 5.82 6.77
N ASP A 264 -10.47 5.66 6.12
CA ASP A 264 -9.47 6.71 5.97
C ASP A 264 -9.59 7.36 4.58
N GLU A 265 -9.49 8.68 4.54
CA GLU A 265 -9.42 9.44 3.31
C GLU A 265 -8.03 9.25 2.68
N LYS A 266 -7.96 8.39 1.65
CA LYS A 266 -6.71 8.03 0.98
C LYS A 266 -6.22 9.13 0.05
N VAL A 267 -7.16 9.73 -0.67
CA VAL A 267 -6.89 10.88 -1.56
C VAL A 267 -7.96 11.94 -1.32
N PRO A 268 -7.60 13.11 -0.79
CA PRO A 268 -8.55 14.20 -0.56
C PRO A 268 -9.07 14.77 -1.89
N LEU A 269 -10.31 15.30 -1.86
CA LEU A 269 -10.92 15.94 -3.02
C LEU A 269 -10.01 17.01 -3.63
N ARG A 270 -9.32 17.78 -2.81
CA ARG A 270 -8.36 18.81 -3.21
C ARG A 270 -7.31 18.32 -4.21
N GLU A 271 -6.74 17.14 -4.00
CA GLU A 271 -5.72 16.57 -4.90
C GLU A 271 -6.29 16.16 -6.26
N LEU A 272 -7.57 15.74 -6.28
CA LEU A 272 -8.25 15.30 -7.49
C LEU A 272 -8.71 16.47 -8.39
N VAL A 273 -9.08 17.59 -7.78
CA VAL A 273 -9.65 18.76 -8.51
C VAL A 273 -8.64 19.86 -8.78
N LEU A 274 -7.50 19.88 -8.10
CA LEU A 274 -6.48 20.91 -8.27
C LEU A 274 -5.98 20.98 -9.73
N GLY A 275 -6.01 22.19 -10.30
CA GLY A 275 -5.57 22.44 -11.68
C GLY A 275 -6.60 22.05 -12.76
N ARG A 276 -7.80 21.62 -12.37
CA ARG A 276 -8.92 21.36 -13.30
C ARG A 276 -9.84 22.56 -13.39
N VAL A 277 -10.65 22.61 -14.44
CA VAL A 277 -11.66 23.66 -14.66
C VAL A 277 -13.02 23.11 -14.25
N VAL A 278 -13.80 23.91 -13.54
CA VAL A 278 -15.14 23.52 -13.06
C VAL A 278 -16.12 23.46 -14.22
N ALA A 279 -16.89 22.38 -14.31
CA ALA A 279 -17.90 22.17 -15.37
C ALA A 279 -19.25 22.84 -15.05
N GLU A 280 -19.64 22.91 -13.78
CA GLU A 280 -20.88 23.51 -13.29
C GLU A 280 -20.60 24.41 -12.09
N ASP A 281 -21.51 25.34 -11.77
CA ASP A 281 -21.36 26.20 -10.60
C ASP A 281 -21.33 25.34 -9.31
N VAL A 282 -20.37 25.63 -8.45
CA VAL A 282 -20.25 24.95 -7.15
C VAL A 282 -20.97 25.78 -6.10
N TYR A 283 -21.95 25.17 -5.45
CA TYR A 283 -22.75 25.80 -4.42
C TYR A 283 -22.24 25.45 -3.02
N LYS A 284 -22.46 26.36 -2.09
CA LYS A 284 -22.22 26.07 -0.67
C LYS A 284 -23.24 25.06 -0.16
N PRO A 285 -22.81 23.97 0.52
CA PRO A 285 -23.71 22.95 1.02
C PRO A 285 -24.85 23.55 1.85
N GLY A 286 -26.12 23.22 1.48
CA GLY A 286 -27.33 23.70 2.15
C GLY A 286 -27.77 25.13 1.79
N THR A 287 -27.14 25.80 0.81
CA THR A 287 -27.53 27.13 0.35
C THR A 287 -27.45 27.21 -1.19
N GLU A 288 -28.12 28.20 -1.78
CA GLU A 288 -28.04 28.51 -3.22
C GLU A 288 -26.90 29.51 -3.55
N GLU A 289 -26.00 29.77 -2.61
CA GLU A 289 -24.88 30.67 -2.79
C GLU A 289 -23.80 29.99 -3.64
N VAL A 290 -23.43 30.62 -4.78
CA VAL A 290 -22.38 30.14 -5.66
C VAL A 290 -21.01 30.47 -5.05
N LEU A 291 -20.24 29.45 -4.68
CA LEU A 291 -18.87 29.59 -4.20
C LEU A 291 -17.88 29.78 -5.34
N ILE A 292 -18.01 28.98 -6.40
CA ILE A 292 -17.10 29.00 -7.55
C ILE A 292 -17.95 28.91 -8.82
N ALA A 293 -17.76 29.87 -9.71
CA ALA A 293 -18.49 29.90 -10.97
C ALA A 293 -17.94 28.88 -11.96
N ARG A 294 -18.81 28.41 -12.85
CA ARG A 294 -18.47 27.56 -13.99
C ARG A 294 -17.29 28.13 -14.80
N ASN A 295 -16.51 27.25 -15.39
CA ASN A 295 -15.33 27.58 -16.22
C ASN A 295 -14.18 28.28 -15.47
N THR A 296 -14.17 28.23 -14.14
CA THR A 296 -13.08 28.74 -13.32
C THR A 296 -12.02 27.66 -13.14
N LEU A 297 -10.74 28.02 -13.31
CA LEU A 297 -9.61 27.13 -13.02
C LEU A 297 -9.43 27.03 -11.50
N LEU A 298 -9.44 25.82 -10.97
CA LEU A 298 -9.22 25.55 -9.55
C LEU A 298 -7.74 25.67 -9.21
N ASP A 299 -7.40 26.77 -8.55
CA ASP A 299 -6.09 26.97 -7.93
C ASP A 299 -6.12 26.57 -6.45
N GLU A 300 -4.97 26.65 -5.76
CA GLU A 300 -4.85 26.28 -4.37
C GLU A 300 -5.72 27.10 -3.43
N LYS A 301 -5.94 28.38 -3.74
CA LYS A 301 -6.78 29.26 -2.92
C LYS A 301 -8.24 28.88 -3.02
N LEU A 302 -8.70 28.53 -4.22
CA LEU A 302 -10.07 28.05 -4.43
C LEU A 302 -10.27 26.66 -3.82
N CYS A 303 -9.25 25.80 -3.85
CA CYS A 303 -9.29 24.54 -3.12
C CYS A 303 -9.38 24.75 -1.60
N ASP A 304 -8.67 25.73 -1.03
CA ASP A 304 -8.81 26.09 0.40
C ASP A 304 -10.25 26.56 0.73
N VAL A 305 -10.94 27.24 -0.20
CA VAL A 305 -12.34 27.63 -0.05
C VAL A 305 -13.27 26.41 -0.08
N LEU A 306 -13.01 25.43 -0.95
CA LEU A 306 -13.78 24.17 -0.99
C LEU A 306 -13.64 23.40 0.32
N ASP A 307 -12.41 23.25 0.84
CA ASP A 307 -12.13 22.58 2.11
C ASP A 307 -12.80 23.29 3.30
N ALA A 308 -12.74 24.63 3.34
CA ALA A 308 -13.35 25.44 4.40
C ALA A 308 -14.88 25.35 4.44
N ASN A 309 -15.52 25.09 3.30
CA ASN A 309 -16.97 24.92 3.18
C ASN A 309 -17.42 23.46 3.17
N SER A 310 -16.50 22.50 3.37
CA SER A 310 -16.78 21.05 3.43
C SER A 310 -17.59 20.58 2.20
N VAL A 311 -17.10 20.90 1.00
CA VAL A 311 -17.70 20.46 -0.26
C VAL A 311 -17.26 19.03 -0.53
N ASP A 312 -18.19 18.08 -0.64
CA ASP A 312 -17.90 16.65 -0.79
C ASP A 312 -17.74 16.21 -2.26
N SER A 313 -18.24 16.98 -3.21
CA SER A 313 -18.16 16.64 -4.62
C SER A 313 -18.08 17.87 -5.52
N VAL A 314 -17.28 17.78 -6.59
CA VAL A 314 -17.14 18.85 -7.59
C VAL A 314 -17.17 18.22 -8.98
N LYS A 315 -17.99 18.78 -9.90
CA LYS A 315 -17.99 18.38 -11.30
C LYS A 315 -16.95 19.20 -12.05
N VAL A 316 -15.93 18.53 -12.57
CA VAL A 316 -14.81 19.14 -13.29
C VAL A 316 -14.79 18.75 -14.76
N ARG A 317 -14.31 19.62 -15.62
CA ARG A 317 -14.07 19.31 -17.04
C ARG A 317 -12.93 18.32 -17.19
N SER A 318 -13.02 17.47 -18.19
CA SER A 318 -12.04 16.42 -18.47
C SER A 318 -11.74 16.33 -19.96
N VAL A 319 -10.54 15.85 -20.27
CA VAL A 319 -10.14 15.53 -21.65
C VAL A 319 -11.02 14.45 -22.25
N VAL A 320 -11.54 13.53 -21.41
CA VAL A 320 -12.41 12.42 -21.85
C VAL A 320 -13.78 12.89 -22.31
N THR A 321 -14.27 14.01 -21.77
CA THR A 321 -15.59 14.59 -22.09
C THR A 321 -15.47 15.85 -22.96
N CYS A 322 -14.35 16.02 -23.67
CA CYS A 322 -14.12 17.15 -24.55
C CYS A 322 -14.84 16.93 -25.89
N ASP A 323 -15.56 17.95 -26.37
CA ASP A 323 -16.32 17.92 -27.64
C ASP A 323 -15.52 18.42 -28.84
N THR A 324 -14.23 18.69 -28.70
CA THR A 324 -13.34 19.13 -29.78
C THR A 324 -13.12 17.99 -30.79
N ASP A 325 -13.34 18.23 -32.08
CA ASP A 325 -13.24 17.21 -33.15
C ASP A 325 -11.82 16.65 -33.27
N PHE A 326 -10.79 17.48 -33.15
CA PHE A 326 -9.38 17.08 -33.21
C PHE A 326 -8.61 17.72 -32.04
N GLY A 327 -7.82 16.92 -31.34
CA GLY A 327 -7.08 17.39 -30.17
C GLY A 327 -7.94 17.59 -28.94
N VAL A 328 -7.66 18.62 -28.16
CA VAL A 328 -8.33 18.93 -26.89
C VAL A 328 -8.41 20.45 -26.71
N CYS A 329 -9.45 20.97 -26.04
CA CYS A 329 -9.50 22.37 -25.67
C CYS A 329 -8.74 22.67 -24.37
N ALA A 330 -8.28 23.91 -24.20
CA ALA A 330 -7.51 24.34 -23.03
C ALA A 330 -8.28 24.19 -21.71
N LYS A 331 -9.56 24.49 -21.67
CA LYS A 331 -10.39 24.38 -20.46
C LYS A 331 -10.65 22.92 -20.05
N CYS A 332 -10.80 21.99 -20.99
CA CYS A 332 -10.95 20.57 -20.67
C CYS A 332 -9.63 19.95 -20.16
N TYR A 333 -8.49 20.41 -20.64
CA TYR A 333 -7.20 19.99 -20.13
C TYR A 333 -6.90 20.62 -18.75
N GLY A 334 -7.07 21.94 -18.64
CA GLY A 334 -6.87 22.69 -17.40
C GLY A 334 -5.50 23.33 -17.30
N ARG A 335 -4.82 23.15 -16.17
CA ARG A 335 -3.59 23.83 -15.79
C ARG A 335 -2.36 23.26 -16.46
N ASP A 336 -1.49 24.12 -16.97
CA ASP A 336 -0.11 23.79 -17.32
C ASP A 336 0.70 23.58 -16.03
N LEU A 337 1.17 22.35 -15.80
CA LEU A 337 1.92 21.98 -14.59
C LEU A 337 3.30 22.64 -14.53
N ALA A 338 3.86 23.06 -15.67
CA ALA A 338 5.15 23.72 -15.71
C ALA A 338 5.06 25.20 -15.34
N ARG A 339 3.99 25.88 -15.78
CA ARG A 339 3.83 27.34 -15.64
C ARG A 339 2.78 27.76 -14.60
N GLY A 340 1.85 26.85 -14.25
CA GLY A 340 0.85 27.09 -13.21
C GLY A 340 -0.39 27.87 -13.62
N HIS A 341 -0.52 28.27 -14.88
CA HIS A 341 -1.71 28.90 -15.45
C HIS A 341 -2.44 27.97 -16.41
N LEU A 342 -3.57 28.41 -16.99
CA LEU A 342 -4.27 27.65 -18.02
C LEU A 342 -3.33 27.36 -19.19
N ILE A 343 -3.40 26.16 -19.75
CA ILE A 343 -2.54 25.73 -20.84
C ILE A 343 -2.72 26.59 -22.09
N ASN A 344 -1.63 26.83 -22.82
CA ASN A 344 -1.66 27.59 -24.06
C ASN A 344 -2.07 26.72 -25.26
N GLN A 345 -2.65 27.34 -26.28
CA GLN A 345 -2.88 26.69 -27.56
C GLN A 345 -1.55 26.29 -28.21
N GLY A 346 -1.55 25.16 -28.93
CA GLY A 346 -0.40 24.60 -29.63
C GLY A 346 0.50 23.68 -28.80
N GLU A 347 0.23 23.50 -27.50
CA GLU A 347 0.99 22.57 -26.66
C GLU A 347 0.62 21.11 -26.98
N ALA A 348 1.64 20.26 -27.22
CA ALA A 348 1.49 18.85 -27.53
C ALA A 348 1.33 18.02 -26.25
N VAL A 349 0.17 18.10 -25.61
CA VAL A 349 -0.10 17.49 -24.30
C VAL A 349 -0.03 15.98 -24.32
N GLY A 350 -0.37 15.33 -25.44
CA GLY A 350 -0.28 13.89 -25.59
C GLY A 350 1.16 13.38 -25.53
N VAL A 351 2.09 14.08 -26.20
CA VAL A 351 3.52 13.75 -26.14
C VAL A 351 4.08 13.97 -24.73
N ILE A 352 3.70 15.07 -24.08
CA ILE A 352 4.11 15.38 -22.70
C ILE A 352 3.63 14.27 -21.76
N ALA A 353 2.37 13.81 -21.90
CA ALA A 353 1.81 12.73 -21.10
C ALA A 353 2.56 11.40 -21.35
N ALA A 354 2.81 11.03 -22.61
CA ALA A 354 3.51 9.81 -22.97
C ALA A 354 4.94 9.78 -22.40
N GLN A 355 5.67 10.89 -22.48
CA GLN A 355 7.01 11.02 -21.92
C GLN A 355 6.99 10.99 -20.38
N SER A 356 6.03 11.64 -19.74
CA SER A 356 5.87 11.65 -18.28
C SER A 356 5.50 10.28 -17.71
N ILE A 357 4.79 9.43 -18.49
CA ILE A 357 4.48 8.04 -18.12
C ILE A 357 5.68 7.13 -18.37
N GLY A 358 6.43 7.37 -19.46
CA GLY A 358 7.54 6.51 -19.88
C GLY A 358 8.84 6.70 -19.10
N GLU A 359 9.15 7.92 -18.68
CA GLU A 359 10.38 8.23 -17.96
C GLU A 359 10.49 7.44 -16.63
N PRO A 360 9.52 7.47 -15.70
CA PRO A 360 9.63 6.70 -14.47
C PRO A 360 9.64 5.18 -14.69
N GLY A 361 9.12 4.68 -15.79
CA GLY A 361 9.20 3.26 -16.16
C GLY A 361 10.63 2.75 -16.22
N THR A 362 11.53 3.53 -16.79
CA THR A 362 12.96 3.20 -16.85
C THR A 362 13.62 3.25 -15.46
N GLN A 363 13.28 4.21 -14.63
CA GLN A 363 13.82 4.34 -13.26
C GLN A 363 13.29 3.25 -12.32
N LEU A 364 12.03 2.86 -12.42
CA LEU A 364 11.43 1.78 -11.63
C LEU A 364 12.13 0.43 -11.89
N THR A 365 12.56 0.18 -13.14
CA THR A 365 13.32 -1.03 -13.47
C THR A 365 14.71 -1.06 -12.82
N MET A 366 15.35 0.08 -12.66
CA MET A 366 16.63 0.20 -11.97
C MET A 366 16.50 0.03 -10.44
N ARG A 367 15.38 0.49 -9.84
CA ARG A 367 15.17 0.40 -8.39
C ARG A 367 15.02 -1.03 -7.88
N THR A 368 14.46 -1.95 -8.66
CA THR A 368 14.32 -3.37 -8.26
C THR A 368 15.68 -4.05 -8.04
N PHE A 369 16.73 -3.60 -8.69
CA PHE A 369 18.10 -4.09 -8.50
C PHE A 369 18.67 -3.73 -7.12
N HIS A 370 18.36 -2.53 -6.59
CA HIS A 370 18.89 -2.07 -5.31
C HIS A 370 18.32 -2.80 -4.09
N ILE A 371 17.21 -3.51 -4.24
CA ILE A 371 16.61 -4.33 -3.16
C ILE A 371 17.26 -5.72 -3.09
N GLY A 372 18.11 -6.07 -4.09
CA GLY A 372 18.93 -7.29 -4.07
C GLY A 372 18.12 -8.60 -4.11
N GLY A 373 16.91 -8.57 -4.68
CA GLY A 373 16.05 -9.76 -4.80
C GLY A 373 15.34 -10.17 -3.50
N ALA A 374 15.43 -9.38 -2.43
CA ALA A 374 14.62 -9.61 -1.24
C ALA A 374 13.12 -9.51 -1.59
N ALA A 375 12.37 -10.55 -1.28
CA ALA A 375 10.93 -10.56 -1.52
C ALA A 375 10.24 -9.62 -0.53
N SER A 376 9.48 -8.65 -1.03
CA SER A 376 8.52 -7.88 -0.25
C SER A 376 7.17 -8.61 -0.31
N ALA A 377 7.05 -9.75 0.37
CA ALA A 377 5.76 -10.30 0.67
C ALA A 377 5.14 -9.42 1.76
N ALA A 378 4.20 -8.56 1.39
CA ALA A 378 3.30 -8.00 2.39
C ALA A 378 2.50 -9.18 2.94
N ALA A 379 2.49 -9.36 4.25
CA ALA A 379 1.61 -10.33 4.89
C ALA A 379 0.18 -10.00 4.42
N LYS A 380 -0.53 -11.00 3.87
CA LYS A 380 -1.92 -10.80 3.48
C LYS A 380 -2.72 -10.47 4.72
N GLU A 381 -3.64 -9.52 4.60
CA GLU A 381 -4.55 -9.21 5.70
C GLU A 381 -5.32 -10.47 6.07
N SER A 382 -5.22 -10.86 7.34
CA SER A 382 -5.89 -12.02 7.93
C SER A 382 -6.89 -11.63 9.00
N SER A 383 -6.99 -10.34 9.34
CA SER A 383 -7.86 -9.81 10.37
C SER A 383 -8.30 -8.39 10.08
N VAL A 384 -9.46 -8.01 10.61
CA VAL A 384 -9.92 -6.61 10.67
C VAL A 384 -9.76 -6.10 12.09
N GLN A 385 -8.92 -5.09 12.26
CA GLN A 385 -8.74 -4.36 13.49
C GLN A 385 -9.40 -3.00 13.36
N ILE A 386 -10.31 -2.68 14.27
CA ILE A 386 -11.07 -1.43 14.28
C ILE A 386 -10.17 -0.28 14.75
N LYS A 387 -10.23 0.85 14.06
CA LYS A 387 -9.44 2.06 14.38
C LYS A 387 -10.21 3.05 15.25
N ASN A 388 -11.53 3.08 15.14
CA ASN A 388 -12.41 4.03 15.83
C ASN A 388 -13.41 3.33 16.72
N ASN A 389 -13.78 3.94 17.84
CA ASN A 389 -14.86 3.45 18.69
C ASN A 389 -16.21 3.64 17.98
N GLY A 390 -17.10 2.66 18.09
CA GLY A 390 -18.42 2.73 17.48
C GLY A 390 -19.25 1.47 17.67
N THR A 391 -20.34 1.36 16.93
CA THR A 391 -21.20 0.17 16.87
C THR A 391 -20.95 -0.57 15.56
N LEU A 392 -20.77 -1.88 15.66
CA LEU A 392 -20.57 -2.78 14.53
C LEU A 392 -21.91 -3.05 13.84
N HIS A 393 -21.94 -2.93 12.51
CA HIS A 393 -23.05 -3.37 11.67
C HIS A 393 -22.57 -4.27 10.55
N LEU A 394 -23.31 -5.37 10.33
CA LEU A 394 -23.04 -6.36 9.31
C LEU A 394 -24.13 -6.31 8.25
N ALA A 395 -23.77 -5.95 7.02
CA ALA A 395 -24.67 -5.98 5.87
C ALA A 395 -24.45 -7.28 5.08
N ASN A 396 -25.54 -7.87 4.57
CA ASN A 396 -25.52 -9.10 3.77
C ASN A 396 -24.86 -10.31 4.46
N ALA A 397 -24.88 -10.35 5.80
CA ALA A 397 -24.23 -11.41 6.57
C ALA A 397 -25.18 -12.61 6.75
N LYS A 398 -24.70 -13.79 6.35
CA LYS A 398 -25.20 -15.10 6.83
C LYS A 398 -24.09 -15.75 7.62
N PHE A 399 -24.41 -16.35 8.75
CA PHE A 399 -23.42 -16.99 9.62
C PHE A 399 -23.93 -18.25 10.25
N VAL A 400 -23.01 -19.13 10.58
CA VAL A 400 -23.23 -20.36 11.32
C VAL A 400 -22.38 -20.32 12.59
N VAL A 401 -22.88 -20.87 13.67
CA VAL A 401 -22.13 -20.97 14.93
C VAL A 401 -21.33 -22.27 14.89
N ASN A 402 -20.01 -22.19 15.05
CA ASN A 402 -19.15 -23.37 15.15
C ASN A 402 -19.24 -24.02 16.55
N ASP A 403 -18.58 -25.17 16.74
CA ASP A 403 -18.57 -25.91 17.99
C ASP A 403 -17.96 -25.12 19.17
N GLU A 404 -17.13 -24.11 18.88
CA GLU A 404 -16.54 -23.19 19.86
C GLU A 404 -17.46 -22.02 20.22
N GLY A 405 -18.65 -21.91 19.62
CA GLY A 405 -19.58 -20.80 19.83
C GLY A 405 -19.22 -19.51 19.08
N LYS A 406 -18.28 -19.56 18.14
CA LYS A 406 -17.91 -18.41 17.30
C LYS A 406 -18.75 -18.35 16.03
N LEU A 407 -18.99 -17.15 15.54
CA LEU A 407 -19.75 -16.89 14.32
C LEU A 407 -18.84 -17.04 13.09
N VAL A 408 -19.19 -17.93 12.17
CA VAL A 408 -18.49 -18.14 10.91
C VAL A 408 -19.36 -17.64 9.76
N LEU A 409 -18.84 -16.74 8.93
CA LEU A 409 -19.55 -16.18 7.79
C LEU A 409 -19.69 -17.16 6.63
N THR A 410 -20.92 -17.35 6.16
CA THR A 410 -21.25 -18.16 4.98
C THR A 410 -21.68 -17.34 3.77
N SER A 411 -21.63 -16.02 3.87
CA SER A 411 -21.89 -15.08 2.76
C SER A 411 -20.59 -14.63 2.07
N ARG A 412 -20.64 -14.44 0.74
CA ARG A 412 -19.49 -13.99 -0.07
C ARG A 412 -19.36 -12.45 -0.14
N ASN A 413 -20.42 -11.71 0.14
CA ASN A 413 -20.50 -10.27 0.00
C ASN A 413 -20.87 -9.59 1.33
N THR A 414 -20.26 -10.03 2.42
CA THR A 414 -20.49 -9.40 3.72
C THR A 414 -19.67 -8.11 3.81
N GLU A 415 -20.36 -7.05 4.20
CA GLU A 415 -19.77 -5.74 4.49
C GLU A 415 -19.91 -5.46 5.98
N LEU A 416 -18.79 -5.12 6.58
CA LEU A 416 -18.67 -4.74 7.98
C LEU A 416 -18.52 -3.24 8.05
N THR A 417 -19.43 -2.57 8.75
CA THR A 417 -19.41 -1.11 8.95
C THR A 417 -19.37 -0.76 10.42
N VAL A 418 -18.62 0.28 10.76
CA VAL A 418 -18.59 0.84 12.10
C VAL A 418 -19.23 2.22 12.07
N THR A 419 -20.28 2.40 12.89
CA THR A 419 -21.02 3.66 12.98
C THR A 419 -20.77 4.34 14.32
N ASP A 420 -20.78 5.68 14.33
CA ASP A 420 -20.71 6.47 15.55
C ASP A 420 -22.09 6.58 16.23
N ALA A 421 -22.12 7.22 17.40
CA ALA A 421 -23.36 7.46 18.17
C ALA A 421 -24.42 8.29 17.41
N PHE A 422 -24.05 8.92 16.29
CA PHE A 422 -24.93 9.72 15.43
C PHE A 422 -25.37 8.96 14.17
N GLY A 423 -25.02 7.68 14.03
CA GLY A 423 -25.36 6.84 12.88
C GLY A 423 -24.51 7.09 11.62
N ARG A 424 -23.40 7.82 11.73
CA ARG A 424 -22.47 8.04 10.61
C ARG A 424 -21.48 6.90 10.50
N THR A 425 -21.31 6.36 9.29
CA THR A 425 -20.33 5.32 9.01
C THR A 425 -18.92 5.91 9.08
N LYS A 426 -18.09 5.38 9.99
CA LYS A 426 -16.68 5.75 10.14
C LYS A 426 -15.74 4.81 9.41
N GLU A 427 -16.08 3.52 9.40
CA GLU A 427 -15.24 2.50 8.79
C GLU A 427 -16.11 1.54 7.99
N HIS A 428 -15.56 1.03 6.88
CA HIS A 428 -16.21 0.07 6.02
C HIS A 428 -15.18 -0.94 5.52
N TYR A 429 -15.46 -2.23 5.74
CA TYR A 429 -14.59 -3.34 5.35
C TYR A 429 -15.39 -4.41 4.62
N LYS A 430 -14.78 -5.01 3.59
CA LYS A 430 -15.28 -6.24 2.96
C LYS A 430 -14.62 -7.44 3.62
N VAL A 431 -15.41 -8.42 3.99
CA VAL A 431 -14.97 -9.61 4.72
C VAL A 431 -15.22 -10.84 3.86
N PRO A 432 -14.20 -11.73 3.66
CA PRO A 432 -14.34 -12.90 2.84
C PRO A 432 -15.20 -13.98 3.49
N TYR A 433 -15.66 -14.94 2.67
CA TYR A 433 -16.33 -16.16 3.10
C TYR A 433 -15.43 -16.99 4.03
N GLY A 434 -16.01 -17.59 5.04
CA GLY A 434 -15.28 -18.40 6.01
C GLY A 434 -14.63 -17.62 7.15
N THR A 435 -14.83 -16.29 7.18
CA THR A 435 -14.31 -15.44 8.27
C THR A 435 -14.99 -15.77 9.60
N VAL A 436 -14.17 -15.86 10.65
CA VAL A 436 -14.62 -16.01 12.02
C VAL A 436 -14.79 -14.63 12.65
N LEU A 437 -16.00 -14.32 13.10
CA LEU A 437 -16.32 -13.07 13.79
C LEU A 437 -16.20 -13.26 15.31
N ASN A 438 -15.55 -12.31 15.96
CA ASN A 438 -15.43 -12.26 17.42
C ASN A 438 -16.58 -11.46 18.07
N LYS A 439 -17.32 -10.69 17.28
CA LYS A 439 -18.44 -9.84 17.72
C LYS A 439 -19.65 -10.05 16.82
N ALA A 440 -20.83 -9.93 17.42
CA ALA A 440 -22.11 -9.99 16.71
C ALA A 440 -22.54 -8.60 16.22
N ASP A 441 -23.51 -8.59 15.28
CA ASP A 441 -24.15 -7.36 14.80
C ASP A 441 -24.77 -6.53 15.94
N GLY A 442 -24.59 -5.22 15.89
CA GLY A 442 -25.09 -4.27 16.90
C GLY A 442 -24.24 -4.16 18.18
N GLN A 443 -23.11 -4.84 18.29
CA GLN A 443 -22.24 -4.72 19.48
C GLN A 443 -21.32 -3.52 19.40
N GLU A 444 -20.99 -2.95 20.55
CA GLU A 444 -19.99 -1.88 20.67
C GLU A 444 -18.57 -2.45 20.48
N VAL A 445 -17.76 -1.72 19.74
CA VAL A 445 -16.36 -2.03 19.46
C VAL A 445 -15.46 -0.87 19.84
N SER A 446 -14.28 -1.21 20.34
CA SER A 446 -13.26 -0.24 20.75
C SER A 446 -12.11 -0.17 19.73
N ALA A 447 -11.48 0.99 19.65
CA ALA A 447 -10.28 1.16 18.82
C ALA A 447 -9.16 0.18 19.24
N GLY A 448 -8.57 -0.51 18.27
CA GLY A 448 -7.57 -1.54 18.49
C GLY A 448 -8.13 -2.96 18.67
N GLU A 449 -9.46 -3.14 18.70
CA GLU A 449 -10.08 -4.46 18.86
C GLU A 449 -10.14 -5.21 17.52
N THR A 450 -9.78 -6.50 17.51
CA THR A 450 -9.89 -7.36 16.33
C THR A 450 -11.26 -8.01 16.30
N VAL A 451 -12.06 -7.68 15.28
CA VAL A 451 -13.46 -8.09 15.14
C VAL A 451 -13.62 -9.31 14.24
N ALA A 452 -12.80 -9.46 13.24
CA ALA A 452 -12.87 -10.52 12.24
C ALA A 452 -11.49 -11.13 11.99
N ASN A 453 -11.44 -12.47 11.85
CA ASN A 453 -10.22 -13.21 11.50
C ASN A 453 -10.52 -14.22 10.41
N TRP A 454 -9.61 -14.39 9.46
CA TRP A 454 -9.67 -15.44 8.43
C TRP A 454 -8.27 -15.89 8.03
N ASP A 455 -8.21 -17.07 7.42
CA ASP A 455 -6.98 -17.53 6.78
C ASP A 455 -7.00 -17.12 5.29
N PRO A 456 -6.10 -16.25 4.82
CA PRO A 456 -6.09 -15.77 3.45
C PRO A 456 -5.67 -16.82 2.42
N HIS A 457 -5.19 -17.98 2.88
CA HIS A 457 -4.69 -19.07 2.04
C HIS A 457 -5.65 -20.24 1.91
N THR A 458 -6.69 -20.31 2.74
CA THR A 458 -7.70 -21.34 2.71
C THR A 458 -9.05 -20.76 2.31
N MET A 459 -9.78 -21.50 1.49
CA MET A 459 -11.20 -21.23 1.21
C MET A 459 -12.01 -22.41 1.76
N PRO A 460 -12.39 -22.37 3.05
CA PRO A 460 -13.15 -23.46 3.67
C PRO A 460 -14.53 -23.57 3.03
N VAL A 461 -15.03 -24.79 2.87
CA VAL A 461 -16.43 -25.05 2.55
C VAL A 461 -17.15 -25.33 3.86
N VAL A 462 -17.99 -24.38 4.31
CA VAL A 462 -18.69 -24.47 5.59
C VAL A 462 -20.07 -25.09 5.38
N SER A 463 -20.38 -26.12 6.16
CA SER A 463 -21.72 -26.75 6.17
C SER A 463 -22.68 -25.94 7.05
N GLU A 464 -23.84 -25.62 6.50
CA GLU A 464 -24.91 -24.91 7.24
C GLU A 464 -25.84 -25.87 8.01
N VAL A 465 -25.79 -27.17 7.67
CA VAL A 465 -26.63 -28.20 8.30
C VAL A 465 -25.80 -29.44 8.61
N SER A 466 -26.26 -30.22 9.60
CA SER A 466 -25.62 -31.49 9.97
C SER A 466 -26.03 -32.60 9.00
N GLY A 467 -25.06 -33.40 8.53
CA GLY A 467 -25.30 -34.48 7.58
C GLY A 467 -24.04 -35.28 7.26
N PHE A 468 -24.17 -36.28 6.40
CA PHE A 468 -23.05 -37.04 5.86
C PHE A 468 -22.61 -36.48 4.52
N VAL A 469 -21.29 -36.44 4.28
CA VAL A 469 -20.72 -35.94 3.03
C VAL A 469 -20.76 -37.05 1.96
N LYS A 470 -21.30 -36.71 0.77
CA LYS A 470 -21.29 -37.57 -0.42
C LYS A 470 -20.59 -36.85 -1.56
N PHE A 471 -19.60 -37.47 -2.14
CA PHE A 471 -18.90 -36.97 -3.32
C PHE A 471 -19.63 -37.41 -4.60
N VAL A 472 -19.85 -36.46 -5.50
CA VAL A 472 -20.50 -36.70 -6.80
C VAL A 472 -19.55 -36.24 -7.89
N ASP A 473 -19.41 -37.03 -8.96
CA ASP A 473 -18.55 -36.74 -10.12
C ASP A 473 -17.05 -36.55 -9.80
N ILE A 474 -16.61 -37.06 -8.65
CA ILE A 474 -15.20 -37.07 -8.29
C ILE A 474 -14.59 -38.40 -8.81
N VAL A 475 -14.01 -38.31 -10.03
CA VAL A 475 -13.42 -39.43 -10.74
C VAL A 475 -11.93 -39.20 -10.94
N ASP A 476 -11.10 -40.09 -10.39
CA ASP A 476 -9.65 -40.01 -10.50
C ASP A 476 -9.19 -40.09 -11.97
N GLY A 477 -8.29 -39.16 -12.37
CA GLY A 477 -7.78 -39.03 -13.73
C GLY A 477 -8.71 -38.32 -14.73
N LEU A 478 -9.98 -38.00 -14.37
CA LEU A 478 -10.93 -37.26 -15.22
C LEU A 478 -11.32 -35.90 -14.65
N THR A 479 -11.68 -35.86 -13.38
CA THR A 479 -12.10 -34.62 -12.70
C THR A 479 -11.20 -34.25 -11.56
N VAL A 480 -10.46 -35.20 -11.00
CA VAL A 480 -9.51 -35.01 -9.91
C VAL A 480 -8.20 -35.70 -10.22
N THR A 481 -7.12 -35.14 -9.69
CA THR A 481 -5.78 -35.76 -9.71
C THR A 481 -5.37 -36.06 -8.27
N ARG A 482 -4.91 -37.28 -8.03
CA ARG A 482 -4.35 -37.66 -6.74
C ARG A 482 -2.88 -37.25 -6.73
N GLN A 483 -2.53 -36.31 -5.89
CA GLN A 483 -1.15 -35.93 -5.63
C GLN A 483 -0.68 -36.61 -4.36
N THR A 484 0.30 -37.50 -4.48
CA THR A 484 0.93 -38.14 -3.33
C THR A 484 2.23 -37.42 -3.03
N ASP A 485 2.37 -36.95 -1.80
CA ASP A 485 3.61 -36.34 -1.34
C ASP A 485 4.64 -37.44 -1.10
N GLU A 486 5.78 -37.36 -1.78
CA GLU A 486 6.83 -38.41 -1.69
C GLU A 486 7.51 -38.46 -0.31
N LEU A 487 7.45 -37.37 0.47
CA LEU A 487 8.07 -37.28 1.80
C LEU A 487 7.17 -37.82 2.90
N THR A 488 5.88 -37.53 2.84
CA THR A 488 4.92 -37.92 3.89
C THR A 488 4.12 -39.15 3.53
N GLY A 489 4.09 -39.56 2.26
CA GLY A 489 3.25 -40.66 1.77
C GLY A 489 1.75 -40.36 1.77
N LEU A 490 1.35 -39.14 2.15
CA LEU A 490 -0.04 -38.69 2.17
C LEU A 490 -0.50 -38.32 0.77
N SER A 491 -1.70 -38.72 0.40
CA SER A 491 -2.30 -38.38 -0.88
C SER A 491 -3.42 -37.38 -0.70
N SER A 492 -3.30 -36.23 -1.37
CA SER A 492 -4.37 -35.25 -1.51
C SER A 492 -5.07 -35.41 -2.85
N ILE A 493 -6.38 -35.08 -2.87
CA ILE A 493 -7.19 -35.10 -4.07
C ILE A 493 -7.41 -33.68 -4.52
N VAL A 494 -6.88 -33.32 -5.67
CA VAL A 494 -6.97 -31.97 -6.26
C VAL A 494 -7.93 -31.99 -7.43
N VAL A 495 -8.95 -31.12 -7.40
CA VAL A 495 -9.91 -30.96 -8.52
C VAL A 495 -9.22 -30.25 -9.68
N GLN A 496 -9.26 -30.84 -10.88
CA GLN A 496 -8.67 -30.26 -12.07
C GLN A 496 -9.55 -29.13 -12.62
N ASP A 497 -8.94 -28.09 -13.17
CA ASP A 497 -9.66 -27.04 -13.89
C ASP A 497 -10.35 -27.62 -15.13
N VAL A 498 -11.53 -27.08 -15.47
CA VAL A 498 -12.33 -27.55 -16.63
C VAL A 498 -11.55 -27.49 -17.94
N GLY A 499 -10.63 -26.49 -18.07
CA GLY A 499 -9.75 -26.34 -19.23
C GLY A 499 -8.72 -27.45 -19.40
N GLU A 500 -8.28 -28.07 -18.29
CA GLU A 500 -7.22 -29.08 -18.25
C GLU A 500 -7.76 -30.50 -18.31
N ARG A 501 -9.07 -30.69 -18.14
CA ARG A 501 -9.71 -32.01 -18.15
C ARG A 501 -9.73 -32.64 -19.54
N ALA A 502 -9.58 -33.96 -19.58
CA ALA A 502 -9.82 -34.73 -20.78
C ALA A 502 -11.28 -34.54 -21.28
N THR A 503 -11.51 -34.70 -22.58
CA THR A 503 -12.82 -34.45 -23.21
C THR A 503 -13.99 -35.17 -22.52
N ALA A 504 -13.77 -36.38 -22.02
CA ALA A 504 -14.76 -37.15 -21.26
C ALA A 504 -15.07 -36.61 -19.85
N GLY A 505 -14.19 -35.76 -19.28
CA GLY A 505 -14.35 -35.15 -17.95
C GLY A 505 -14.94 -33.72 -17.98
N LYS A 506 -15.12 -33.13 -19.16
CA LYS A 506 -15.59 -31.73 -19.28
C LYS A 506 -17.05 -31.53 -18.88
N ASP A 507 -17.87 -32.54 -19.06
CA ASP A 507 -19.31 -32.51 -18.72
C ASP A 507 -19.58 -32.90 -17.26
N LEU A 508 -18.57 -33.47 -16.55
CA LEU A 508 -18.67 -33.85 -15.16
C LEU A 508 -18.48 -32.62 -14.27
N ARG A 509 -19.30 -32.50 -13.22
CA ARG A 509 -19.23 -31.42 -12.24
C ARG A 509 -18.94 -31.99 -10.85
N PRO A 510 -17.67 -32.05 -10.43
CA PRO A 510 -17.32 -32.50 -9.10
C PRO A 510 -17.99 -31.62 -8.05
N THR A 511 -18.84 -32.25 -7.25
CA THR A 511 -19.66 -31.60 -6.23
C THR A 511 -19.61 -32.38 -4.92
N ILE A 512 -19.72 -31.66 -3.81
CA ILE A 512 -19.88 -32.21 -2.45
C ILE A 512 -21.33 -31.99 -2.06
N LYS A 513 -22.05 -33.05 -1.73
CA LYS A 513 -23.43 -33.01 -1.25
C LYS A 513 -23.52 -33.47 0.20
N LEU A 514 -24.51 -32.91 0.91
CA LEU A 514 -24.89 -33.40 2.24
C LEU A 514 -26.08 -34.32 2.11
N VAL A 515 -25.98 -35.51 2.76
CA VAL A 515 -27.02 -36.52 2.75
C VAL A 515 -27.40 -36.93 4.18
N ASP A 516 -28.62 -37.42 4.35
CA ASP A 516 -29.08 -37.97 5.62
C ASP A 516 -28.50 -39.41 5.87
N ALA A 517 -28.76 -39.99 7.02
CA ALA A 517 -28.35 -41.35 7.35
C ALA A 517 -28.91 -42.45 6.40
N LYS A 518 -29.90 -42.10 5.55
CA LYS A 518 -30.51 -42.98 4.54
C LYS A 518 -29.99 -42.72 3.13
N GLY A 519 -29.11 -41.75 2.94
CA GLY A 519 -28.49 -41.41 1.67
C GLY A 519 -29.31 -40.44 0.77
N ASN A 520 -30.36 -39.81 1.30
CA ASN A 520 -31.13 -38.83 0.58
C ASN A 520 -30.47 -37.44 0.71
N ASP A 521 -30.55 -36.64 -0.35
CA ASP A 521 -29.99 -35.27 -0.37
C ASP A 521 -30.72 -34.38 0.65
N ILE A 522 -29.97 -33.60 1.44
CA ILE A 522 -30.48 -32.63 2.41
C ILE A 522 -30.55 -31.28 1.72
N PHE A 523 -31.74 -30.66 1.70
CA PHE A 523 -31.95 -29.33 1.12
C PHE A 523 -31.90 -28.26 2.22
N LEU A 524 -31.36 -27.10 1.89
CA LEU A 524 -31.37 -25.94 2.79
C LEU A 524 -32.81 -25.44 2.98
N PRO A 525 -33.23 -25.02 4.19
CA PRO A 525 -34.62 -24.71 4.54
C PRO A 525 -35.28 -23.59 3.73
N GLU A 526 -34.52 -22.77 3.04
CA GLU A 526 -35.03 -21.60 2.28
C GLU A 526 -34.72 -21.64 0.77
N THR A 527 -34.08 -22.70 0.27
CA THR A 527 -33.70 -22.78 -1.14
C THR A 527 -33.81 -24.22 -1.62
N ASP A 528 -34.32 -24.42 -2.86
CA ASP A 528 -34.27 -25.73 -3.53
C ASP A 528 -32.84 -26.09 -4.02
N VAL A 529 -31.81 -25.47 -3.42
CA VAL A 529 -30.40 -25.67 -3.76
C VAL A 529 -29.74 -26.57 -2.71
N ILE A 530 -29.06 -27.59 -3.19
CA ILE A 530 -28.32 -28.59 -2.40
C ILE A 530 -26.97 -28.01 -2.00
#